data_8a2cf013d03c776e47842cb9179a45c4
#
_entry.id   8a2cf013d03c776e47842cb9179a45c4
#
_cell.length_a   1.000
_cell.length_b   1.000
_cell.length_c   1.000
_cell.angle_alpha   90.00
_cell.angle_beta   90.00
_cell.angle_gamma   90.00
#
_symmetry.space_group_name_H-M   'P 1'
#
loop_
_entity.id
_entity.type
_entity.pdbx_description
1 polymer ?
#
loop_
_entity_poly.entity_id
_entity_poly.type
_entity_poly.pdbx_seq_one_letter_code
_entity_poly.pdbx_strand_id
1 'polypeptide(L)'
;MEKSVITPDQYPLSLNALVNACNQKSSREPVLSLEQGVVQRTVNDLIAKKHVMVQEFGSRVEKYQQRLCNTHFAAIKFSPAEFAVICLLLLRGPQTPGELKAHSGRLHEFTDPAEVDSTLESLLTRADGPFVARLPREPRRKDHAYAHLFGGPVESAPLEAHIAERATAPPLAKSGALAELEARVAKLEQELAALRQELGVAKT
;
A
#
# COMPACT_ATOMS: atom_id res chain seq x y z
N MET A 1 2.89 -7.24 5.77
CA MET A 1 2.77 -6.94 7.20
C MET A 1 1.68 -7.82 7.85
N GLU A 2 0.39 -7.55 7.71
CA GLU A 2 -0.70 -8.28 8.38
C GLU A 2 -0.54 -9.82 8.31
N LYS A 3 -0.30 -10.38 7.14
CA LYS A 3 -0.21 -11.82 6.91
C LYS A 3 1.03 -12.49 7.55
N SER A 4 2.07 -11.72 7.85
CA SER A 4 3.24 -12.26 8.58
C SER A 4 2.91 -12.60 10.04
N VAL A 5 1.82 -12.03 10.59
CA VAL A 5 1.36 -12.29 11.97
C VAL A 5 0.15 -13.21 11.97
N ILE A 6 -0.85 -12.94 11.11
CA ILE A 6 -2.13 -13.69 11.13
C ILE A 6 -2.01 -15.09 10.50
N THR A 7 -1.18 -15.24 9.47
CA THR A 7 -0.98 -16.51 8.75
C THR A 7 0.50 -16.76 8.48
N PRO A 8 1.33 -16.94 9.53
CA PRO A 8 2.78 -17.08 9.39
C PRO A 8 3.17 -18.29 8.54
N ASP A 9 2.43 -19.39 8.61
CA ASP A 9 2.70 -20.62 7.83
C ASP A 9 2.57 -20.41 6.32
N GLN A 10 1.77 -19.40 5.88
CA GLN A 10 1.60 -19.05 4.48
C GLN A 10 2.51 -17.93 4.01
N TYR A 11 3.30 -17.35 4.92
CA TYR A 11 4.19 -16.23 4.66
C TYR A 11 5.64 -16.72 4.45
N PRO A 12 6.38 -16.22 3.47
CA PRO A 12 6.10 -15.17 2.47
C PRO A 12 5.06 -15.56 1.42
N LEU A 13 4.38 -14.57 0.84
CA LEU A 13 3.22 -14.77 -0.03
C LEU A 13 3.62 -14.86 -1.51
N SER A 14 3.01 -15.80 -2.25
CA SER A 14 3.03 -15.76 -3.71
C SER A 14 2.18 -14.60 -4.25
N LEU A 15 2.32 -14.26 -5.54
CA LEU A 15 1.52 -13.22 -6.16
C LEU A 15 0.01 -13.49 -6.04
N ASN A 16 -0.43 -14.73 -6.29
CA ASN A 16 -1.84 -15.11 -6.16
C ASN A 16 -2.34 -14.92 -4.72
N ALA A 17 -1.53 -15.30 -3.73
CA ALA A 17 -1.87 -15.10 -2.32
C ALA A 17 -1.93 -13.60 -1.95
N LEU A 18 -1.07 -12.76 -2.55
CA LEU A 18 -1.14 -11.31 -2.40
C LEU A 18 -2.41 -10.73 -3.00
N VAL A 19 -2.79 -11.12 -4.23
CA VAL A 19 -4.04 -10.69 -4.88
C VAL A 19 -5.24 -11.04 -4.00
N ASN A 20 -5.30 -12.27 -3.51
CA ASN A 20 -6.37 -12.71 -2.61
C ASN A 20 -6.37 -11.91 -1.29
N ALA A 21 -5.19 -11.62 -0.73
CA ALA A 21 -5.09 -10.82 0.49
C ALA A 21 -5.50 -9.36 0.28
N CYS A 22 -5.18 -8.76 -0.87
CA CYS A 22 -5.62 -7.40 -1.21
C CYS A 22 -7.13 -7.31 -1.40
N ASN A 23 -7.73 -8.30 -2.04
CA ASN A 23 -9.17 -8.34 -2.39
C ASN A 23 -10.04 -8.98 -1.29
N GLN A 24 -9.48 -9.19 -0.11
CA GLN A 24 -10.20 -9.76 1.03
C GLN A 24 -11.39 -8.86 1.41
N LYS A 25 -12.58 -9.45 1.61
CA LYS A 25 -13.81 -8.72 1.91
C LYS A 25 -13.90 -8.24 3.37
N SER A 26 -13.11 -8.83 4.27
CA SER A 26 -13.09 -8.47 5.69
C SER A 26 -11.79 -7.75 6.06
N SER A 27 -11.86 -6.91 7.09
CA SER A 27 -10.72 -6.17 7.62
C SER A 27 -10.03 -5.26 6.58
N ARG A 28 -10.80 -4.73 5.63
CA ARG A 28 -10.38 -3.78 4.59
C ARG A 28 -11.42 -2.67 4.48
N GLU A 29 -10.93 -1.44 4.33
CA GLU A 29 -11.76 -0.28 4.06
C GLU A 29 -11.00 0.71 3.19
N PRO A 30 -11.45 0.97 1.97
CA PRO A 30 -12.53 0.27 1.27
C PRO A 30 -12.15 -1.18 0.89
N VAL A 31 -13.14 -2.02 0.65
CA VAL A 31 -12.92 -3.34 0.04
C VAL A 31 -12.53 -3.13 -1.42
N LEU A 32 -11.39 -3.68 -1.81
CA LEU A 32 -10.83 -3.52 -3.15
C LEU A 32 -11.11 -4.76 -4.02
N SER A 33 -11.07 -4.55 -5.34
CA SER A 33 -11.12 -5.61 -6.35
C SER A 33 -10.02 -5.34 -7.37
N LEU A 34 -8.79 -5.67 -7.01
CA LEU A 34 -7.60 -5.41 -7.81
C LEU A 34 -7.30 -6.58 -8.74
N GLU A 35 -7.01 -6.28 -9.98
CA GLU A 35 -6.49 -7.26 -10.94
C GLU A 35 -5.05 -7.65 -10.61
N GLN A 36 -4.66 -8.88 -10.96
CA GLN A 36 -3.32 -9.40 -10.71
C GLN A 36 -2.22 -8.50 -11.30
N GLY A 37 -2.44 -7.94 -12.49
CA GLY A 37 -1.48 -7.05 -13.14
C GLY A 37 -1.25 -5.75 -12.36
N VAL A 38 -2.28 -5.22 -11.67
CA VAL A 38 -2.15 -4.04 -10.81
C VAL A 38 -1.31 -4.39 -9.58
N VAL A 39 -1.61 -5.52 -8.94
CA VAL A 39 -0.87 -5.98 -7.76
C VAL A 39 0.60 -6.24 -8.10
N GLN A 40 0.88 -6.88 -9.26
CA GLN A 40 2.26 -7.13 -9.70
C GLN A 40 3.04 -5.83 -9.91
N ARG A 41 2.46 -4.85 -10.58
CA ARG A 41 3.12 -3.53 -10.78
C ARG A 41 3.42 -2.85 -9.44
N THR A 42 2.44 -2.82 -8.54
CA THR A 42 2.62 -2.25 -7.20
C THR A 42 3.73 -2.96 -6.42
N VAL A 43 3.80 -4.29 -6.49
CA VAL A 43 4.86 -5.07 -5.84
C VAL A 43 6.23 -4.72 -6.44
N ASN A 44 6.34 -4.60 -7.76
CA ASN A 44 7.58 -4.20 -8.43
C ASN A 44 8.05 -2.81 -7.98
N ASP A 45 7.12 -1.85 -7.85
CA ASP A 45 7.41 -0.50 -7.33
C ASP A 45 7.90 -0.54 -5.87
N LEU A 46 7.28 -1.40 -5.05
CA LEU A 46 7.70 -1.60 -3.65
C LEU A 46 9.07 -2.30 -3.54
N ILE A 47 9.40 -3.18 -4.47
CA ILE A 47 10.73 -3.81 -4.57
C ILE A 47 11.77 -2.74 -4.95
N ALA A 48 11.47 -1.91 -5.96
CA ALA A 48 12.36 -0.81 -6.36
C ALA A 48 12.62 0.18 -5.21
N LYS A 49 11.59 0.44 -4.38
CA LYS A 49 11.70 1.25 -3.14
C LYS A 49 12.30 0.49 -1.95
N LYS A 50 12.70 -0.77 -2.11
CA LYS A 50 13.26 -1.64 -1.06
C LYS A 50 12.30 -1.90 0.13
N HIS A 51 11.00 -1.77 -0.06
CA HIS A 51 9.98 -2.08 0.95
C HIS A 51 9.52 -3.54 0.91
N VAL A 52 9.77 -4.22 -0.21
CA VAL A 52 9.49 -5.64 -0.41
C VAL A 52 10.74 -6.33 -0.95
N MET A 53 10.93 -7.58 -0.63
CA MET A 53 11.94 -8.45 -1.23
C MET A 53 11.30 -9.71 -1.79
N VAL A 54 11.91 -10.22 -2.85
CA VAL A 54 11.61 -11.54 -3.41
C VAL A 54 12.42 -12.59 -2.68
N GLN A 55 11.81 -13.72 -2.38
CA GLN A 55 12.47 -14.93 -1.87
C GLN A 55 12.30 -16.06 -2.87
N GLU A 56 13.41 -16.61 -3.32
CA GLU A 56 13.49 -17.69 -4.32
C GLU A 56 13.89 -19.06 -3.72
N PHE A 57 13.74 -19.26 -2.42
CA PHE A 57 14.22 -20.47 -1.75
C PHE A 57 13.49 -21.74 -2.25
N GLY A 58 14.15 -22.49 -3.13
CA GLY A 58 13.78 -23.88 -3.51
C GLY A 58 12.42 -24.04 -4.20
N SER A 59 11.73 -22.98 -4.53
CA SER A 59 10.41 -22.98 -5.17
C SER A 59 10.50 -22.34 -6.55
N ARG A 60 9.78 -22.94 -7.55
CA ARG A 60 9.60 -22.32 -8.87
C ARG A 60 8.75 -21.06 -8.86
N VAL A 61 8.15 -20.72 -7.71
CA VAL A 61 7.24 -19.60 -7.55
C VAL A 61 7.86 -18.57 -6.65
N GLU A 62 8.01 -17.35 -7.15
CA GLU A 62 8.44 -16.20 -6.38
C GLU A 62 7.52 -15.95 -5.19
N LYS A 63 8.12 -15.65 -4.05
CA LYS A 63 7.41 -15.25 -2.84
C LYS A 63 7.89 -13.89 -2.37
N TYR A 64 6.97 -13.09 -1.88
CA TYR A 64 7.17 -11.70 -1.51
C TYR A 64 7.11 -11.51 0.00
N GLN A 65 8.14 -10.85 0.53
CA GLN A 65 8.26 -10.52 1.96
C GLN A 65 8.41 -9.01 2.13
N GLN A 66 7.71 -8.44 3.12
CA GLN A 66 7.86 -7.03 3.47
C GLN A 66 9.22 -6.78 4.14
N ARG A 67 9.79 -5.60 3.93
CA ARG A 67 11.03 -5.10 4.56
C ARG A 67 10.83 -3.76 5.27
N LEU A 68 9.60 -3.30 5.39
CA LEU A 68 9.29 -2.00 5.96
C LEU A 68 9.66 -1.93 7.46
N CYS A 69 9.27 -2.95 8.22
CA CYS A 69 9.48 -2.98 9.67
C CYS A 69 9.67 -4.42 10.19
N ASN A 70 10.20 -4.55 11.40
CA ASN A 70 10.32 -5.81 12.17
C ASN A 70 11.00 -6.96 11.43
N THR A 71 11.80 -6.69 10.40
CA THR A 71 12.66 -7.68 9.73
C THR A 71 14.12 -7.41 10.08
N HIS A 72 15.01 -8.37 9.80
CA HIS A 72 16.44 -8.22 10.08
C HIS A 72 17.04 -6.95 9.44
N PHE A 73 16.59 -6.62 8.22
CA PHE A 73 17.11 -5.48 7.45
C PHE A 73 16.28 -4.21 7.59
N ALA A 74 15.20 -4.23 8.37
CA ALA A 74 14.35 -3.04 8.55
C ALA A 74 14.94 -2.13 9.64
N ALA A 75 15.04 -0.84 9.30
CA ALA A 75 15.42 0.19 10.26
C ALA A 75 14.33 0.39 11.33
N ILE A 76 13.07 0.28 10.91
CA ILE A 76 11.93 0.50 11.79
C ILE A 76 11.60 -0.77 12.58
N LYS A 77 11.51 -0.65 13.90
CA LYS A 77 11.08 -1.70 14.81
C LYS A 77 9.87 -1.24 15.59
N PHE A 78 8.75 -1.90 15.39
CA PHE A 78 7.51 -1.66 16.12
C PHE A 78 7.31 -2.72 17.20
N SER A 79 6.76 -2.33 18.34
CA SER A 79 6.21 -3.28 19.30
C SER A 79 5.01 -4.02 18.67
N PRO A 80 4.52 -5.14 19.25
CA PRO A 80 3.33 -5.82 18.72
C PRO A 80 2.09 -4.90 18.66
N ALA A 81 1.90 -4.04 19.65
CA ALA A 81 0.81 -3.05 19.71
C ALA A 81 0.95 -1.99 18.61
N GLU A 82 2.12 -1.36 18.48
CA GLU A 82 2.41 -0.37 17.43
C GLU A 82 2.24 -0.98 16.02
N PHE A 83 2.74 -2.20 15.82
CA PHE A 83 2.60 -2.91 14.56
C PHE A 83 1.12 -3.15 14.18
N ALA A 84 0.29 -3.53 15.17
CA ALA A 84 -1.14 -3.73 14.95
C ALA A 84 -1.83 -2.41 14.55
N VAL A 85 -1.55 -1.30 15.26
CA VAL A 85 -2.08 0.03 14.92
C VAL A 85 -1.70 0.43 13.49
N ILE A 86 -0.42 0.34 13.13
CA ILE A 86 0.04 0.68 11.79
C ILE A 86 -0.62 -0.21 10.72
N CYS A 87 -0.72 -1.52 10.95
CA CYS A 87 -1.41 -2.42 10.02
C CYS A 87 -2.88 -2.03 9.82
N LEU A 88 -3.59 -1.70 10.88
CA LEU A 88 -5.00 -1.31 10.81
C LEU A 88 -5.19 0.00 10.06
N LEU A 89 -4.38 1.01 10.35
CA LEU A 89 -4.43 2.30 9.66
C LEU A 89 -4.10 2.17 8.16
N LEU A 90 -3.16 1.30 7.79
CA LEU A 90 -2.84 1.02 6.38
C LEU A 90 -3.96 0.26 5.63
N LEU A 91 -4.74 -0.57 6.34
CA LEU A 91 -5.76 -1.43 5.74
C LEU A 91 -7.16 -0.82 5.75
N ARG A 92 -7.43 0.09 6.67
CA ARG A 92 -8.75 0.68 6.89
C ARG A 92 -8.78 2.21 6.80
N GLY A 93 -7.61 2.85 6.67
CA GLY A 93 -7.53 4.30 6.74
C GLY A 93 -7.61 4.84 8.17
N PRO A 94 -7.99 6.11 8.35
CA PRO A 94 -8.06 6.74 9.66
C PRO A 94 -9.06 6.07 10.59
N GLN A 95 -8.69 5.91 11.87
CA GLN A 95 -9.52 5.29 12.90
C GLN A 95 -9.37 5.99 14.24
N THR A 96 -10.43 5.94 15.06
CA THR A 96 -10.43 6.35 16.47
C THR A 96 -9.78 5.27 17.35
N PRO A 97 -9.33 5.59 18.58
CA PRO A 97 -8.81 4.59 19.52
C PRO A 97 -9.78 3.43 19.79
N GLY A 98 -11.08 3.73 19.89
CA GLY A 98 -12.11 2.72 20.09
C GLY A 98 -12.24 1.76 18.89
N GLU A 99 -12.18 2.29 17.65
CA GLU A 99 -12.17 1.48 16.42
C GLU A 99 -10.90 0.62 16.32
N LEU A 100 -9.74 1.18 16.65
CA LEU A 100 -8.47 0.45 16.68
C LEU A 100 -8.52 -0.73 17.64
N LYS A 101 -9.03 -0.53 18.88
CA LYS A 101 -9.23 -1.61 19.84
C LYS A 101 -10.17 -2.67 19.30
N ALA A 102 -11.31 -2.27 18.74
CA ALA A 102 -12.31 -3.22 18.23
C ALA A 102 -11.81 -4.07 17.05
N HIS A 103 -10.91 -3.52 16.22
CA HIS A 103 -10.43 -4.17 15.00
C HIS A 103 -9.11 -4.93 15.15
N SER A 104 -8.37 -4.75 16.25
CA SER A 104 -7.01 -5.26 16.44
C SER A 104 -6.92 -6.76 16.71
N GLY A 105 -7.91 -7.36 17.33
CA GLY A 105 -7.95 -8.65 18.00
C GLY A 105 -7.07 -9.80 17.50
N ARG A 106 -6.89 -9.95 16.17
CA ARG A 106 -6.02 -11.00 15.60
C ARG A 106 -4.57 -10.59 15.42
N LEU A 107 -4.29 -9.28 15.47
CA LEU A 107 -2.93 -8.73 15.36
C LEU A 107 -2.33 -8.51 16.75
N HIS A 108 -3.11 -7.91 17.65
CA HIS A 108 -2.77 -7.64 19.03
C HIS A 108 -4.06 -7.44 19.84
N GLU A 109 -4.17 -8.09 20.99
CA GLU A 109 -5.29 -7.94 21.88
C GLU A 109 -4.97 -6.85 22.92
N PHE A 110 -5.56 -5.67 22.72
CA PHE A 110 -5.44 -4.57 23.68
C PHE A 110 -6.24 -4.86 24.94
N THR A 111 -5.60 -4.80 26.09
CA THR A 111 -6.22 -5.08 27.39
C THR A 111 -7.25 -4.01 27.74
N ASP A 112 -6.88 -2.74 27.57
CA ASP A 112 -7.75 -1.61 27.89
C ASP A 112 -7.61 -0.46 26.86
N PRO A 113 -8.47 0.57 26.90
CA PRO A 113 -8.35 1.74 26.05
C PRO A 113 -7.08 2.54 26.28
N ALA A 114 -6.55 2.56 27.51
CA ALA A 114 -5.34 3.34 27.85
C ALA A 114 -4.10 2.77 27.16
N GLU A 115 -4.03 1.46 26.93
CA GLU A 115 -2.97 0.82 26.14
C GLU A 115 -2.98 1.31 24.68
N VAL A 116 -4.16 1.50 24.08
CA VAL A 116 -4.29 2.05 22.72
C VAL A 116 -3.80 3.50 22.69
N ASP A 117 -4.23 4.32 23.67
CA ASP A 117 -3.84 5.73 23.75
C ASP A 117 -2.33 5.87 23.95
N SER A 118 -1.72 5.07 24.84
CA SER A 118 -0.27 5.06 25.05
C SER A 118 0.51 4.60 23.82
N THR A 119 -0.02 3.63 23.07
CA THR A 119 0.56 3.16 21.80
C THR A 119 0.52 4.23 20.72
N LEU A 120 -0.60 4.96 20.61
CA LEU A 120 -0.75 6.08 19.69
C LEU A 120 0.19 7.23 20.06
N GLU A 121 0.32 7.56 21.34
CA GLU A 121 1.24 8.60 21.81
C GLU A 121 2.70 8.22 21.52
N SER A 122 3.06 6.94 21.71
CA SER A 122 4.37 6.43 21.30
C SER A 122 4.62 6.67 19.81
N LEU A 123 3.68 6.28 18.93
CA LEU A 123 3.79 6.44 17.48
C LEU A 123 3.83 7.90 17.01
N LEU A 124 3.22 8.83 17.78
CA LEU A 124 3.24 10.27 17.52
C LEU A 124 4.59 10.90 17.87
N THR A 125 5.25 10.43 18.95
CA THR A 125 6.41 11.09 19.57
C THR A 125 7.74 10.38 19.32
N ARG A 126 7.75 9.25 18.60
CA ARG A 126 8.99 8.50 18.31
C ARG A 126 10.04 9.37 17.62
N ALA A 127 11.30 9.19 18.01
CA ALA A 127 12.44 9.92 17.45
C ALA A 127 12.71 9.57 15.97
N ASP A 128 12.35 8.34 15.56
CA ASP A 128 12.45 7.85 14.17
C ASP A 128 11.17 8.06 13.34
N GLY A 129 10.17 8.77 13.93
CA GLY A 129 8.87 9.10 13.35
C GLY A 129 8.67 10.61 13.14
N PRO A 130 7.45 11.14 13.32
CA PRO A 130 6.22 10.43 13.70
C PRO A 130 5.68 9.47 12.63
N PHE A 131 5.00 8.39 13.05
CA PHE A 131 4.41 7.42 12.15
C PHE A 131 2.90 7.58 11.97
N VAL A 132 2.26 8.30 12.87
CA VAL A 132 0.84 8.63 12.83
C VAL A 132 0.63 10.12 13.05
N ALA A 133 -0.52 10.62 12.60
CA ALA A 133 -0.99 11.97 12.87
C ALA A 133 -2.37 11.91 13.50
N ARG A 134 -2.61 12.78 14.47
CA ARG A 134 -3.93 13.01 15.05
C ARG A 134 -4.71 13.96 14.14
N LEU A 135 -5.87 13.54 13.67
CA LEU A 135 -6.73 14.34 12.80
C LEU A 135 -7.60 15.32 13.60
N PRO A 136 -8.04 16.42 13.00
CA PRO A 136 -9.07 17.27 13.58
C PRO A 136 -10.30 16.43 13.96
N ARG A 137 -10.93 16.78 15.08
CA ARG A 137 -12.14 16.09 15.54
C ARG A 137 -13.30 16.41 14.60
N GLU A 138 -13.93 15.39 14.07
CA GLU A 138 -15.14 15.56 13.28
C GLU A 138 -16.32 16.10 14.13
N PRO A 139 -17.18 16.95 13.56
CA PRO A 139 -18.41 17.36 14.22
C PRO A 139 -19.22 16.14 14.66
N ARG A 140 -19.66 16.10 15.92
CA ARG A 140 -20.45 15.02 16.56
C ARG A 140 -19.66 13.74 16.93
N ARG A 141 -18.37 13.61 16.63
CA ARG A 141 -17.54 12.52 17.17
C ARG A 141 -16.91 12.96 18.51
N LYS A 142 -16.86 12.00 19.47
CA LYS A 142 -16.27 12.23 20.79
C LYS A 142 -14.75 12.22 20.71
N ASP A 143 -14.18 11.29 19.92
CA ASP A 143 -12.77 11.02 19.85
C ASP A 143 -12.16 11.52 18.55
N HIS A 144 -10.84 11.79 18.56
CA HIS A 144 -10.07 12.08 17.37
C HIS A 144 -9.77 10.78 16.60
N ALA A 145 -9.77 10.85 15.28
CA ALA A 145 -9.20 9.80 14.45
C ALA A 145 -7.69 10.02 14.27
N TYR A 146 -6.98 8.93 14.00
CA TYR A 146 -5.56 8.90 13.72
C TYR A 146 -5.33 8.33 12.33
N ALA A 147 -4.37 8.88 11.59
CA ALA A 147 -3.97 8.41 10.28
C ALA A 147 -2.47 8.07 10.27
N HIS A 148 -2.05 7.12 9.42
CA HIS A 148 -0.63 6.84 9.21
C HIS A 148 0.03 7.90 8.32
N LEU A 149 1.35 8.10 8.47
CA LEU A 149 2.14 9.08 7.72
C LEU A 149 3.01 8.47 6.60
N PHE A 150 2.85 7.17 6.30
CA PHE A 150 3.61 6.51 5.24
C PHE A 150 3.29 7.01 3.81
N GLY A 151 2.20 7.72 3.64
CA GLY A 151 1.82 8.36 2.37
C GLY A 151 2.23 9.84 2.27
N GLY A 152 2.93 10.36 3.27
CA GLY A 152 3.25 11.78 3.41
C GLY A 152 2.35 12.49 4.43
N PRO A 153 2.48 13.81 4.56
CA PRO A 153 1.66 14.61 5.45
C PRO A 153 0.17 14.42 5.11
N VAL A 154 -0.65 14.26 6.15
CA VAL A 154 -2.10 14.19 5.95
C VAL A 154 -2.60 15.64 5.80
N GLU A 155 -2.89 16.03 4.57
CA GLU A 155 -3.67 17.25 4.36
C GLU A 155 -5.04 17.07 5.03
N SER A 156 -5.47 18.06 5.80
CA SER A 156 -6.74 18.06 6.53
C SER A 156 -7.95 18.27 5.59
N ALA A 157 -7.98 17.54 4.48
CA ALA A 157 -9.16 17.47 3.62
C ALA A 157 -10.25 16.62 4.30
N PRO A 158 -11.54 16.95 4.14
CA PRO A 158 -12.62 16.14 4.68
C PRO A 158 -12.50 14.68 4.23
N LEU A 159 -12.76 13.74 5.12
CA LEU A 159 -12.64 12.29 4.90
C LEU A 159 -13.38 11.81 3.63
N GLU A 160 -14.45 12.49 3.25
CA GLU A 160 -15.26 12.24 2.06
C GLU A 160 -14.48 12.51 0.75
N ALA A 161 -13.57 13.49 0.73
CA ALA A 161 -12.75 13.77 -0.44
C ALA A 161 -11.74 12.65 -0.71
N HIS A 162 -11.12 12.07 0.33
CA HIS A 162 -10.16 10.97 0.16
C HIS A 162 -10.81 9.64 -0.26
N ILE A 163 -12.06 9.39 0.15
CA ILE A 163 -12.83 8.22 -0.31
C ILE A 163 -13.26 8.42 -1.76
N ALA A 164 -13.74 9.61 -2.11
CA ALA A 164 -14.12 9.97 -3.47
C ALA A 164 -12.89 10.00 -4.42
N GLU A 165 -11.78 10.56 -3.97
CA GLU A 165 -10.54 10.67 -4.75
C GLU A 165 -9.87 9.28 -4.97
N ARG A 166 -9.94 8.37 -3.99
CA ARG A 166 -9.48 6.98 -4.15
C ARG A 166 -10.44 6.12 -4.98
N ALA A 167 -11.75 6.39 -4.92
CA ALA A 167 -12.76 5.71 -5.74
C ALA A 167 -12.85 6.27 -7.16
N THR A 168 -12.50 7.56 -7.34
CA THR A 168 -12.50 8.28 -8.62
C THR A 168 -11.10 8.64 -9.10
N ALA A 169 -10.04 8.17 -8.44
CA ALA A 169 -8.69 8.33 -8.97
C ALA A 169 -8.72 7.75 -10.38
N PRO A 170 -8.66 8.58 -11.42
CA PRO A 170 -8.49 8.07 -12.76
C PRO A 170 -7.22 7.22 -12.74
N PRO A 171 -7.15 6.13 -13.49
CA PRO A 171 -5.93 5.39 -13.65
C PRO A 171 -4.85 6.42 -13.98
N LEU A 172 -3.85 6.52 -13.09
CA LEU A 172 -2.70 7.45 -13.11
C LEU A 172 -2.45 7.95 -14.53
N ALA A 173 -2.50 9.26 -14.71
CA ALA A 173 -2.44 10.00 -15.96
C ALA A 173 -1.64 9.30 -17.07
N LYS A 174 -2.28 8.36 -17.75
CA LYS A 174 -1.75 7.71 -18.96
C LYS A 174 -1.95 8.57 -20.19
N SER A 175 -2.69 9.69 -20.11
CA SER A 175 -3.01 10.45 -21.31
C SER A 175 -1.77 11.19 -21.88
N GLY A 176 -0.90 11.72 -21.04
CA GLY A 176 0.31 12.37 -21.53
C GLY A 176 1.37 11.37 -22.01
N ALA A 177 1.71 10.39 -21.17
CA ALA A 177 2.72 9.38 -21.51
C ALA A 177 2.26 8.41 -22.59
N LEU A 178 0.96 8.08 -22.67
CA LEU A 178 0.41 7.25 -23.74
C LEU A 178 0.40 8.02 -25.07
N ALA A 179 -0.05 9.27 -25.07
CA ALA A 179 -0.04 10.12 -26.25
C ALA A 179 1.39 10.40 -26.75
N GLU A 180 2.35 10.56 -25.83
CA GLU A 180 3.77 10.74 -26.18
C GLU A 180 4.37 9.43 -26.74
N LEU A 181 3.98 8.28 -26.18
CA LEU A 181 4.40 6.97 -26.68
C LEU A 181 3.78 6.68 -28.05
N GLU A 182 2.51 6.97 -28.25
CA GLU A 182 1.81 6.84 -29.54
C GLU A 182 2.43 7.75 -30.60
N ALA A 183 2.74 9.00 -30.26
CA ALA A 183 3.43 9.93 -31.16
C ALA A 183 4.84 9.42 -31.53
N ARG A 184 5.56 8.82 -30.58
CA ARG A 184 6.89 8.27 -30.81
C ARG A 184 6.84 7.00 -31.68
N VAL A 185 5.84 6.14 -31.48
CA VAL A 185 5.60 4.96 -32.33
C VAL A 185 5.26 5.40 -33.75
N ALA A 186 4.32 6.34 -33.93
CA ALA A 186 3.96 6.85 -35.25
C ALA A 186 5.17 7.46 -35.99
N LYS A 187 6.04 8.18 -35.28
CA LYS A 187 7.28 8.73 -35.86
C LYS A 187 8.26 7.65 -36.30
N LEU A 188 8.47 6.63 -35.47
CA LEU A 188 9.32 5.48 -35.81
C LEU A 188 8.78 4.68 -36.98
N GLU A 189 7.47 4.51 -37.08
CA GLU A 189 6.81 3.85 -38.22
C GLU A 189 7.01 4.64 -39.52
N GLN A 190 6.95 5.99 -39.48
CA GLN A 190 7.22 6.85 -40.62
C GLN A 190 8.69 6.78 -41.05
N GLU A 191 9.63 6.84 -40.11
CA GLU A 191 11.06 6.70 -40.39
C GLU A 191 11.39 5.35 -41.01
N LEU A 192 10.75 4.28 -40.50
CA LEU A 192 10.94 2.92 -41.00
C LEU A 192 10.33 2.75 -42.42
N ALA A 193 9.20 3.40 -42.69
CA ALA A 193 8.59 3.41 -44.01
C ALA A 193 9.48 4.18 -45.04
N ALA A 194 10.04 5.32 -44.64
CA ALA A 194 10.98 6.09 -45.47
C ALA A 194 12.24 5.28 -45.79
N LEU A 195 12.87 4.67 -44.77
CA LEU A 195 14.05 3.81 -44.98
C LEU A 195 13.76 2.60 -45.88
N ARG A 196 12.60 1.99 -45.77
CA ARG A 196 12.19 0.88 -46.66
C ARG A 196 12.02 1.35 -48.10
N GLN A 197 11.52 2.56 -48.31
CA GLN A 197 11.35 3.14 -49.61
C GLN A 197 12.70 3.49 -50.25
N GLU A 198 13.66 4.03 -49.48
CA GLU A 198 15.03 4.28 -49.90
C GLU A 198 15.81 3.00 -50.24
N LEU A 199 15.58 1.92 -49.46
CA LEU A 199 16.25 0.63 -49.65
C LEU A 199 15.58 -0.27 -50.74
N GLY A 200 14.47 0.16 -51.35
CA GLY A 200 13.78 -0.59 -52.37
C GLY A 200 13.16 -1.91 -51.90
N VAL A 201 12.93 -2.05 -50.57
CA VAL A 201 12.36 -3.29 -50.01
C VAL A 201 10.82 -3.21 -50.07
N ALA A 202 10.27 -3.86 -51.10
CA ALA A 202 8.80 -4.03 -51.24
C ALA A 202 8.21 -4.79 -50.05
N LYS A 203 6.97 -4.41 -49.66
CA LYS A 203 6.19 -5.17 -48.67
C LYS A 203 6.00 -6.61 -49.15
N THR A 204 6.48 -7.58 -48.40
CA THR A 204 6.01 -8.98 -48.46
C THR A 204 4.87 -9.13 -47.48
#